data_f597a7dadf618f1938db9d4656743e1f
#
_entry.id   f597a7dadf618f1938db9d4656743e1f
#
_cell.length_a   1.000
_cell.length_b   1.000
_cell.length_c   1.000
_cell.angle_alpha   90.00
_cell.angle_beta   90.00
_cell.angle_gamma   90.00
#
_symmetry.space_group_name_H-M   'P 1'
#
loop_
_entity.id
_entity.type
_entity.pdbx_description
1 polymer ?
#
loop_
_entity_poly.entity_id
_entity_poly.type
_entity_poly.pdbx_seq_one_letter_code
_entity_poly.pdbx_strand_id
1 'polypeptide(L)'
;MVLGVSQGLLIFNTVIVILLLAWLLTWVFQYWRRNHYATVLDQEEFQKGMRKAQVIDLRQENEFKAGHILGARNLPYVYLRQQYGELRPDLPVYMYDQGMAISTQVAAFLGKRGYHKLYILKGGYNNWDGKTKKNKY
;
A
#
# COMPACT_ATOMS: atom_id res chain seq x y z
N MET A 1 8.06 45.34 -14.89
CA MET A 1 7.53 45.51 -13.55
C MET A 1 6.06 45.17 -13.53
N VAL A 2 5.63 44.40 -12.56
CA VAL A 2 4.22 44.04 -12.41
C VAL A 2 3.49 45.20 -11.73
N LEU A 3 2.54 45.76 -12.42
CA LEU A 3 1.75 46.87 -11.93
C LEU A 3 0.37 46.35 -11.51
N GLY A 4 -0.15 46.83 -10.39
CA GLY A 4 -1.48 46.50 -9.93
C GLY A 4 -1.63 45.17 -9.20
N VAL A 5 -0.54 44.42 -9.02
CA VAL A 5 -0.58 43.19 -8.22
C VAL A 5 -0.25 43.53 -6.78
N SER A 6 -1.18 43.24 -5.87
CA SER A 6 -0.95 43.49 -4.44
C SER A 6 0.02 42.47 -3.86
N GLN A 7 0.75 42.90 -2.80
CA GLN A 7 1.65 41.96 -2.11
C GLN A 7 0.89 40.77 -1.53
N GLY A 8 -0.35 41.01 -1.07
CA GLY A 8 -1.20 39.90 -0.59
C GLY A 8 -1.47 38.84 -1.64
N LEU A 9 -1.71 39.27 -2.89
CA LEU A 9 -1.94 38.35 -3.99
C LEU A 9 -0.67 37.57 -4.33
N LEU A 10 0.49 38.23 -4.33
CA LEU A 10 1.77 37.56 -4.55
C LEU A 10 2.07 36.53 -3.48
N ILE A 11 1.83 36.87 -2.21
CA ILE A 11 2.01 35.93 -1.10
C ILE A 11 1.06 34.74 -1.24
N PHE A 12 -0.20 35.00 -1.57
CA PHE A 12 -1.22 33.96 -1.75
C PHE A 12 -0.80 33.00 -2.87
N ASN A 13 -0.39 33.50 -4.01
CA ASN A 13 0.07 32.70 -5.13
C ASN A 13 1.31 31.89 -4.78
N THR A 14 2.25 32.50 -4.07
CA THR A 14 3.48 31.81 -3.63
C THR A 14 3.16 30.65 -2.68
N VAL A 15 2.24 30.86 -1.76
CA VAL A 15 1.81 29.81 -0.83
C VAL A 15 1.18 28.65 -1.57
N ILE A 16 0.30 28.94 -2.55
CA ILE A 16 -0.32 27.90 -3.36
C ILE A 16 0.72 27.09 -4.11
N VAL A 17 1.69 27.75 -4.74
CA VAL A 17 2.77 27.08 -5.48
C VAL A 17 3.56 26.16 -4.56
N ILE A 18 3.90 26.63 -3.36
CA ILE A 18 4.65 25.84 -2.39
C ILE A 18 3.85 24.61 -1.97
N LEU A 19 2.55 24.77 -1.72
CA LEU A 19 1.69 23.65 -1.34
C LEU A 19 1.56 22.62 -2.47
N LEU A 20 1.43 23.08 -3.71
CA LEU A 20 1.35 22.18 -4.88
C LEU A 20 2.67 21.43 -5.08
N LEU A 21 3.80 22.11 -4.91
CA LEU A 21 5.11 21.46 -5.00
C LEU A 21 5.30 20.43 -3.90
N ALA A 22 4.90 20.76 -2.67
CA ALA A 22 4.98 19.82 -1.55
C ALA A 22 4.11 18.59 -1.83
N TRP A 23 2.90 18.79 -2.34
CA TRP A 23 2.00 17.69 -2.71
C TRP A 23 2.61 16.83 -3.81
N LEU A 24 3.17 17.46 -4.86
CA LEU A 24 3.81 16.75 -5.95
C LEU A 24 5.01 15.93 -5.47
N LEU A 25 5.86 16.52 -4.62
CA LEU A 25 7.02 15.82 -4.06
C LEU A 25 6.60 14.62 -3.21
N THR A 26 5.54 14.78 -2.41
CA THR A 26 4.99 13.68 -1.62
C THR A 26 4.50 12.56 -2.53
N TRP A 27 3.78 12.90 -3.60
CA TRP A 27 3.26 11.94 -4.55
C TRP A 27 4.40 11.19 -5.26
N VAL A 28 5.42 11.91 -5.72
CA VAL A 28 6.60 11.30 -6.36
C VAL A 28 7.34 10.38 -5.40
N PHE A 29 7.52 10.82 -4.15
CA PHE A 29 8.18 10.02 -3.12
C PHE A 29 7.42 8.72 -2.85
N GLN A 30 6.10 8.77 -2.72
CA GLN A 30 5.28 7.58 -2.51
C GLN A 30 5.33 6.63 -3.71
N TYR A 31 5.30 7.16 -4.91
CA TYR A 31 5.43 6.36 -6.12
C TYR A 31 6.78 5.64 -6.16
N TRP A 32 7.87 6.39 -5.92
CA TRP A 32 9.22 5.83 -5.91
C TRP A 32 9.37 4.76 -4.83
N ARG A 33 8.89 5.04 -3.63
CA ARG A 33 8.98 4.13 -2.49
C ARG A 33 8.27 2.80 -2.77
N ARG A 34 7.09 2.88 -3.35
CA ARG A 34 6.32 1.69 -3.70
C ARG A 34 7.04 0.83 -4.73
N ASN A 35 7.56 1.45 -5.80
CA ASN A 35 8.25 0.73 -6.85
C ASN A 35 9.64 0.25 -6.46
N HIS A 36 10.25 0.89 -5.46
CA HIS A 36 11.58 0.50 -4.98
C HIS A 36 11.55 -0.78 -4.15
N TYR A 37 10.58 -0.93 -3.25
CA TYR A 37 10.53 -2.05 -2.32
C TYR A 37 9.63 -3.18 -2.78
N ALA A 38 8.65 -2.92 -3.60
CA ALA A 38 7.68 -3.92 -4.01
C ALA A 38 7.27 -3.74 -5.46
N THR A 39 6.80 -4.83 -6.05
CA THR A 39 6.19 -4.82 -7.38
C THR A 39 4.68 -4.76 -7.22
N VAL A 40 4.04 -3.83 -7.91
CA VAL A 40 2.58 -3.74 -7.93
C VAL A 40 2.04 -4.65 -9.02
N LEU A 41 1.18 -5.58 -8.63
CA LEU A 41 0.57 -6.53 -9.56
C LEU A 41 -0.90 -6.19 -9.76
N ASP A 42 -1.38 -6.31 -11.00
CA ASP A 42 -2.81 -6.24 -11.24
C ASP A 42 -3.50 -7.50 -10.67
N GLN A 43 -4.81 -7.51 -10.70
CA GLN A 43 -5.58 -8.60 -10.10
C GLN A 43 -5.27 -9.95 -10.75
N GLU A 44 -5.16 -9.98 -12.06
CA GLU A 44 -4.87 -11.22 -12.78
C GLU A 44 -3.51 -11.81 -12.41
N GLU A 45 -2.48 -10.97 -12.42
CA GLU A 45 -1.13 -11.38 -12.05
C GLU A 45 -1.07 -11.82 -10.58
N PHE A 46 -1.77 -11.11 -9.71
CA PHE A 46 -1.84 -11.44 -8.29
C PHE A 46 -2.47 -12.82 -8.08
N GLN A 47 -3.59 -13.09 -8.76
CA GLN A 47 -4.26 -14.39 -8.68
C GLN A 47 -3.36 -15.54 -9.13
N LYS A 48 -2.60 -15.34 -10.20
CA LYS A 48 -1.71 -16.37 -10.74
C LYS A 48 -0.62 -16.79 -9.78
N GLY A 49 -0.11 -15.85 -8.98
CA GLY A 49 1.00 -16.10 -8.08
C GLY A 49 0.61 -16.50 -6.66
N MET A 50 -0.65 -16.40 -6.29
CA MET A 50 -1.10 -16.56 -4.90
C MET A 50 -0.75 -17.92 -4.30
N ARG A 51 -0.84 -19.00 -5.08
CA ARG A 51 -0.64 -20.36 -4.56
C ARG A 51 0.77 -20.61 -4.04
N LYS A 52 1.75 -19.91 -4.61
CA LYS A 52 3.16 -20.05 -4.24
C LYS A 52 3.65 -18.96 -3.31
N ALA A 53 2.75 -18.13 -2.81
CA ALA A 53 3.08 -16.96 -2.03
C ALA A 53 2.39 -16.97 -0.67
N GLN A 54 2.94 -16.18 0.23
CA GLN A 54 2.30 -15.86 1.50
C GLN A 54 1.37 -14.68 1.24
N VAL A 55 0.06 -14.90 1.22
CA VAL A 55 -0.92 -13.86 0.94
C VAL A 55 -1.42 -13.31 2.27
N ILE A 56 -1.20 -12.01 2.50
CA ILE A 56 -1.58 -11.36 3.76
C ILE A 56 -2.52 -10.19 3.52
N ASP A 57 -3.53 -10.11 4.38
CA ASP A 57 -4.47 -8.99 4.47
C ASP A 57 -4.03 -8.10 5.62
N LEU A 58 -3.69 -6.85 5.31
CA LEU A 58 -3.14 -5.90 6.28
C LEU A 58 -4.21 -5.10 7.00
N ARG A 59 -5.49 -5.34 6.68
CA ARG A 59 -6.61 -4.63 7.30
C ARG A 59 -6.86 -5.13 8.72
N GLN A 60 -7.75 -4.45 9.41
CA GLN A 60 -8.14 -4.84 10.75
C GLN A 60 -8.90 -6.16 10.74
N GLU A 61 -8.89 -6.85 11.88
CA GLU A 61 -9.49 -8.17 11.99
C GLU A 61 -10.99 -8.17 11.66
N ASN A 62 -11.73 -7.16 12.08
CA ASN A 62 -13.16 -7.08 11.79
C ASN A 62 -13.42 -6.91 10.27
N GLU A 63 -12.58 -6.17 9.58
CA GLU A 63 -12.68 -6.02 8.13
C GLU A 63 -12.35 -7.33 7.42
N PHE A 64 -11.32 -8.03 7.89
CA PHE A 64 -10.94 -9.34 7.35
C PHE A 64 -12.07 -10.35 7.50
N LYS A 65 -12.69 -10.41 8.68
CA LYS A 65 -13.79 -11.34 8.93
C LYS A 65 -15.03 -11.04 8.09
N ALA A 66 -15.28 -9.77 7.83
CA ALA A 66 -16.43 -9.36 7.00
C ALA A 66 -16.29 -9.77 5.54
N GLY A 67 -15.08 -9.96 5.08
CA GLY A 67 -14.80 -10.42 3.72
C GLY A 67 -13.33 -10.20 3.39
N HIS A 68 -12.69 -11.21 2.86
CA HIS A 68 -11.28 -11.15 2.46
C HIS A 68 -11.04 -12.01 1.22
N ILE A 69 -9.90 -11.83 0.59
CA ILE A 69 -9.50 -12.64 -0.56
C ILE A 69 -9.33 -14.09 -0.11
N LEU A 70 -9.94 -15.01 -0.83
CA LEU A 70 -9.84 -16.44 -0.51
C LEU A 70 -8.38 -16.88 -0.49
N GLY A 71 -7.95 -17.47 0.61
CA GLY A 71 -6.57 -17.91 0.79
C GLY A 71 -5.67 -16.91 1.51
N ALA A 72 -6.16 -15.70 1.81
CA ALA A 72 -5.40 -14.71 2.55
C ALA A 72 -5.42 -14.99 4.06
N ARG A 73 -4.31 -14.63 4.69
CA ARG A 73 -4.16 -14.65 6.14
C ARG A 73 -4.19 -13.22 6.66
N ASN A 74 -4.82 -13.00 7.80
CA ASN A 74 -4.87 -11.67 8.39
C ASN A 74 -3.61 -11.38 9.21
N LEU A 75 -2.92 -10.32 8.85
CA LEU A 75 -1.80 -9.79 9.61
C LEU A 75 -2.00 -8.26 9.69
N PRO A 76 -2.81 -7.78 10.65
CA PRO A 76 -3.12 -6.36 10.74
C PRO A 76 -1.85 -5.51 10.85
N TYR A 77 -1.80 -4.42 10.09
CA TYR A 77 -0.60 -3.60 10.04
C TYR A 77 -0.22 -3.01 11.41
N VAL A 78 -1.19 -2.82 12.29
CA VAL A 78 -0.93 -2.29 13.65
C VAL A 78 -0.09 -3.24 14.50
N TYR A 79 -0.11 -4.55 14.19
CA TYR A 79 0.67 -5.57 14.89
C TYR A 79 1.88 -6.03 14.10
N LEU A 80 2.10 -5.48 12.93
CA LEU A 80 3.14 -5.97 12.02
C LEU A 80 4.53 -5.93 12.63
N ARG A 81 4.83 -4.87 13.39
CA ARG A 81 6.15 -4.72 14.01
C ARG A 81 6.49 -5.85 14.99
N GLN A 82 5.47 -6.43 15.62
CA GLN A 82 5.65 -7.55 16.53
C GLN A 82 5.54 -8.89 15.84
N GLN A 83 4.82 -8.96 14.72
CA GLN A 83 4.43 -10.24 14.10
C GLN A 83 5.06 -10.52 12.74
N TYR A 84 5.84 -9.59 12.19
CA TYR A 84 6.40 -9.80 10.84
C TYR A 84 7.33 -11.02 10.77
N GLY A 85 7.90 -11.45 11.88
CA GLY A 85 8.72 -12.65 11.93
C GLY A 85 8.01 -13.95 11.58
N GLU A 86 6.67 -13.93 11.57
CA GLU A 86 5.87 -15.07 11.11
C GLU A 86 5.96 -15.25 9.58
N LEU A 87 6.38 -14.22 8.86
CA LEU A 87 6.56 -14.27 7.41
C LEU A 87 7.95 -14.80 7.07
N ARG A 88 7.99 -15.65 6.06
CA ARG A 88 9.25 -16.21 5.58
C ARG A 88 9.88 -15.27 4.55
N PRO A 89 11.15 -14.83 4.76
CA PRO A 89 11.79 -13.94 3.79
C PRO A 89 12.22 -14.64 2.50
N ASP A 90 12.29 -15.97 2.47
CA ASP A 90 12.66 -16.75 1.30
C ASP A 90 11.50 -16.99 0.33
N LEU A 91 10.27 -16.72 0.75
CA LEU A 91 9.07 -16.88 -0.08
C LEU A 91 8.48 -15.53 -0.47
N PRO A 92 7.81 -15.46 -1.62
CA PRO A 92 7.10 -14.23 -2.00
C PRO A 92 6.03 -13.86 -0.97
N VAL A 93 5.91 -12.56 -0.69
CA VAL A 93 4.86 -12.01 0.16
C VAL A 93 3.93 -11.18 -0.72
N TYR A 94 2.70 -11.62 -0.84
CA TYR A 94 1.64 -10.92 -1.56
C TYR A 94 0.75 -10.24 -0.54
N MET A 95 0.67 -8.92 -0.60
CA MET A 95 -0.04 -8.17 0.42
C MET A 95 -1.06 -7.23 -0.18
N TYR A 96 -2.10 -6.95 0.59
CA TYR A 96 -3.09 -5.97 0.22
C TYR A 96 -3.71 -5.32 1.46
N ASP A 97 -4.19 -4.11 1.26
CA ASP A 97 -5.05 -3.41 2.22
C ASP A 97 -6.30 -2.96 1.47
N GLN A 98 -7.02 -2.01 2.00
CA GLN A 98 -8.23 -1.52 1.34
C GLN A 98 -7.90 -0.81 0.01
N GLY A 99 -6.85 0.00 0.01
CA GLY A 99 -6.27 0.64 -1.17
C GLY A 99 -4.84 0.18 -1.39
N MET A 100 -3.88 1.10 -1.35
CA MET A 100 -2.45 0.77 -1.51
C MET A 100 -1.54 1.50 -0.54
N ALA A 101 -2.07 2.41 0.27
CA ALA A 101 -1.27 3.26 1.14
C ALA A 101 -0.56 2.45 2.23
N ILE A 102 -1.29 1.58 2.90
CA ILE A 102 -0.75 0.73 3.98
C ILE A 102 0.22 -0.28 3.41
N SER A 103 -0.12 -0.91 2.29
CA SER A 103 0.76 -1.88 1.61
C SER A 103 2.10 -1.24 1.23
N THR A 104 2.09 0.00 0.77
CA THR A 104 3.31 0.73 0.43
C THR A 104 4.20 0.93 1.66
N GLN A 105 3.62 1.31 2.79
CA GLN A 105 4.35 1.48 4.04
C GLN A 105 4.93 0.16 4.54
N VAL A 106 4.13 -0.90 4.48
CA VAL A 106 4.54 -2.23 4.92
C VAL A 106 5.64 -2.77 4.02
N ALA A 107 5.57 -2.55 2.72
CA ALA A 107 6.62 -2.97 1.79
C ALA A 107 7.97 -2.33 2.15
N ALA A 108 7.97 -1.05 2.48
CA ALA A 108 9.19 -0.36 2.91
C ALA A 108 9.72 -0.93 4.23
N PHE A 109 8.83 -1.21 5.17
CA PHE A 109 9.20 -1.79 6.47
C PHE A 109 9.85 -3.17 6.28
N LEU A 110 9.20 -4.05 5.51
CA LEU A 110 9.69 -5.41 5.27
C LEU A 110 10.95 -5.41 4.41
N GLY A 111 11.00 -4.55 3.39
CA GLY A 111 12.14 -4.47 2.49
C GLY A 111 13.44 -4.13 3.21
N LYS A 112 13.36 -3.30 4.23
CA LYS A 112 14.52 -2.94 5.08
C LYS A 112 14.96 -4.08 5.99
N ARG A 113 14.15 -5.12 6.12
CA ARG A 113 14.38 -6.25 7.02
C ARG A 113 14.65 -7.57 6.30
N GLY A 114 15.05 -7.48 5.04
CA GLY A 114 15.46 -8.65 4.28
C GLY A 114 14.39 -9.36 3.47
N TYR A 115 13.21 -8.79 3.40
CA TYR A 115 12.13 -9.31 2.54
C TYR A 115 12.25 -8.65 1.18
N HIS A 116 12.68 -9.42 0.17
CA HIS A 116 12.96 -8.86 -1.16
C HIS A 116 11.93 -9.23 -2.21
N LYS A 117 11.06 -10.20 -1.93
CA LYS A 117 10.03 -10.67 -2.86
C LYS A 117 8.67 -10.17 -2.40
N LEU A 118 8.48 -8.85 -2.51
CA LEU A 118 7.27 -8.17 -2.02
C LEU A 118 6.41 -7.74 -3.19
N TYR A 119 5.11 -8.02 -3.09
CA TYR A 119 4.14 -7.73 -4.14
C TYR A 119 2.90 -7.12 -3.53
N ILE A 120 2.36 -6.10 -4.19
CA ILE A 120 1.18 -5.36 -3.74
C ILE A 120 0.06 -5.51 -4.77
N LEU A 121 -1.16 -5.78 -4.31
CA LEU A 121 -2.32 -5.81 -5.17
C LEU A 121 -2.72 -4.39 -5.59
N LYS A 122 -2.73 -4.14 -6.89
CA LYS A 122 -3.13 -2.84 -7.44
C LYS A 122 -4.58 -2.54 -7.07
N GLY A 123 -4.78 -1.38 -6.46
CA GLY A 123 -6.11 -0.94 -6.03
C GLY A 123 -6.64 -1.62 -4.76
N GLY A 124 -5.94 -2.61 -4.24
CA GLY A 124 -6.31 -3.28 -3.00
C GLY A 124 -7.64 -4.01 -3.05
N TYR A 125 -8.19 -4.27 -1.88
CA TYR A 125 -9.46 -4.99 -1.76
C TYR A 125 -10.64 -4.23 -2.39
N ASN A 126 -10.57 -2.91 -2.44
CA ASN A 126 -11.62 -2.10 -3.06
C ASN A 126 -11.93 -2.50 -4.51
N ASN A 127 -10.89 -2.89 -5.25
CA ASN A 127 -11.01 -3.23 -6.67
C ASN A 127 -11.01 -4.74 -6.93
N TRP A 128 -11.00 -5.55 -5.89
CA TRP A 128 -10.95 -7.00 -6.04
C TRP A 128 -12.32 -7.55 -6.46
N ASP A 129 -12.34 -8.32 -7.53
CA ASP A 129 -13.56 -9.00 -8.01
C ASP A 129 -13.39 -10.52 -8.08
N GLY A 130 -12.31 -11.05 -7.53
CA GLY A 130 -12.08 -12.49 -7.45
C GLY A 130 -12.82 -13.14 -6.29
N LYS A 131 -12.42 -14.37 -5.99
CA LYS A 131 -13.07 -15.16 -4.92
C LYS A 131 -12.75 -14.59 -3.55
N THR A 132 -13.76 -14.55 -2.70
CA THR A 132 -13.65 -14.08 -1.33
C THR A 132 -14.20 -15.10 -0.35
N LYS A 133 -13.86 -14.91 0.91
CA LYS A 133 -14.35 -15.71 2.02
C LYS A 133 -14.77 -14.81 3.16
N LYS A 134 -15.81 -15.21 3.89
CA LYS A 134 -16.25 -14.52 5.11
C LYS A 134 -16.11 -15.46 6.28
N ASN A 135 -15.65 -14.95 7.41
CA ASN A 135 -15.63 -15.70 8.64
C ASN A 135 -16.98 -15.52 9.35
N LYS A 136 -17.59 -16.62 9.79
CA LYS A 136 -18.87 -16.55 10.49
C LYS A 136 -18.74 -16.00 11.90
N TYR A 137 -17.56 -16.11 12.47
CA TYR A 137 -17.30 -15.72 13.86
C TYR A 137 -16.10 -14.82 13.97
#